data_fc9ffec0655bb7a9573d5962e3a8608d
#
_entry.id   fc9ffec0655bb7a9573d5962e3a8608d
#
_cell.length_a   1.000
_cell.length_b   1.000
_cell.length_c   1.000
_cell.angle_alpha   90.00
_cell.angle_beta   90.00
_cell.angle_gamma   90.00
#
_symmetry.space_group_name_H-M   'P 1'
#
loop_
_entity.id
_entity.type
_entity.pdbx_description
1 polymer ?
#
loop_
_entity_poly.entity_id
_entity_poly.type
_entity_poly.pdbx_seq_one_letter_code
_entity_poly.pdbx_strand_id
1 'polypeptide(L)'
;MKIAILTPTLHYFSGIDRVVELQAKEYAKKHHQVTVFALESTPRPKGFKLDVLGMPKSLLLQRLYRLLFFLDFKKIKNAAEKLQGYDVVISHFYPMNWIAYYAKKKYNVKYVYYNHGIGYNYLFSNIFEVLYMKLFAFFNKLSLKNVDSAVSISKFMQKELKKETRLESKVVYNKIDKKRFKKGIDGTKIRKKLGIKNNEKLLLFVGRLSPHKNVHTLLRIFDLVNEKLPNTKLLIIGKPTFPNYYKKLKNMSDKNVIFKEFVNDKELPYYYAACDLYVTASLWEGFNLPAAEAQACGKRVVAFDVCSHPEIVKNG
;
A
#
# COMPACT_ATOMS: atom_id res chain seq x y z
N MET A 1 -11.29 24.74 -5.03
CA MET A 1 -12.22 23.59 -4.90
C MET A 1 -12.16 23.03 -3.49
N LYS A 2 -13.29 22.51 -2.99
CA LYS A 2 -13.36 21.68 -1.78
C LYS A 2 -13.25 20.20 -2.17
N ILE A 3 -12.21 19.53 -1.71
CA ILE A 3 -11.89 18.14 -2.06
C ILE A 3 -11.96 17.28 -0.80
N ALA A 4 -12.79 16.24 -0.83
CA ALA A 4 -12.79 15.19 0.19
C ALA A 4 -12.03 13.96 -0.31
N ILE A 5 -11.14 13.44 0.52
CA ILE A 5 -10.43 12.18 0.25
C ILE A 5 -10.86 11.18 1.31
N LEU A 6 -11.38 10.04 0.89
CA LEU A 6 -11.86 8.98 1.77
C LEU A 6 -10.88 7.81 1.76
N THR A 7 -10.42 7.37 2.93
CA THR A 7 -9.53 6.23 3.09
C THR A 7 -9.88 5.44 4.36
N PRO A 8 -9.75 4.10 4.39
CA PRO A 8 -10.01 3.35 5.62
C PRO A 8 -9.09 3.73 6.77
N THR A 9 -7.83 3.96 6.47
CA THR A 9 -6.79 4.30 7.45
C THR A 9 -5.91 5.42 6.92
N LEU A 10 -5.26 6.14 7.85
CA LEU A 10 -4.20 7.06 7.52
C LEU A 10 -3.07 6.88 8.55
N HIS A 11 -2.16 5.94 8.25
CA HIS A 11 -0.99 5.60 9.05
C HIS A 11 0.28 5.78 8.23
N TYR A 12 1.44 5.90 8.87
CA TYR A 12 2.71 6.07 8.15
C TYR A 12 3.23 4.82 7.42
N PHE A 13 2.58 3.65 7.60
CA PHE A 13 3.17 2.36 7.21
C PHE A 13 2.51 1.67 6.02
N SER A 14 1.44 2.24 5.49
CA SER A 14 0.72 1.67 4.35
C SER A 14 1.06 2.42 3.07
N GLY A 15 1.25 1.70 1.97
CA GLY A 15 1.45 2.32 0.66
C GLY A 15 0.28 3.21 0.24
N ILE A 16 -0.96 2.79 0.53
CA ILE A 16 -2.17 3.57 0.25
C ILE A 16 -2.16 4.87 1.04
N ASP A 17 -1.83 4.81 2.33
CA ASP A 17 -1.82 5.97 3.23
C ASP A 17 -0.80 7.02 2.75
N ARG A 18 0.37 6.59 2.25
CA ARG A 18 1.37 7.49 1.64
C ARG A 18 0.84 8.17 0.38
N VAL A 19 0.13 7.42 -0.47
CA VAL A 19 -0.49 8.00 -1.68
C VAL A 19 -1.53 9.04 -1.31
N VAL A 20 -2.41 8.74 -0.35
CA VAL A 20 -3.43 9.67 0.17
C VAL A 20 -2.79 10.93 0.76
N GLU A 21 -1.76 10.77 1.59
CA GLU A 21 -1.06 11.91 2.21
C GLU A 21 -0.39 12.82 1.17
N LEU A 22 0.33 12.22 0.20
CA LEU A 22 0.98 12.98 -0.88
C LEU A 22 -0.05 13.71 -1.73
N GLN A 23 -1.14 13.05 -2.10
CA GLN A 23 -2.22 13.63 -2.89
C GLN A 23 -2.90 14.79 -2.15
N ALA A 24 -3.22 14.60 -0.86
CA ALA A 24 -3.82 15.65 -0.04
C ALA A 24 -2.90 16.88 0.07
N LYS A 25 -1.60 16.67 0.31
CA LYS A 25 -0.59 17.74 0.35
C LYS A 25 -0.43 18.46 -0.99
N GLU A 26 -0.46 17.73 -2.10
CA GLU A 26 -0.36 18.33 -3.44
C GLU A 26 -1.57 19.21 -3.77
N TYR A 27 -2.78 18.74 -3.44
CA TYR A 27 -3.99 19.54 -3.65
C TYR A 27 -4.01 20.79 -2.75
N ALA A 28 -3.63 20.63 -1.47
CA ALA A 28 -3.52 21.77 -0.56
C ALA A 28 -2.52 22.83 -1.05
N LYS A 29 -1.37 22.41 -1.60
CA LYS A 29 -0.39 23.32 -2.22
C LYS A 29 -0.92 24.06 -3.45
N LYS A 30 -1.91 23.51 -4.13
CA LYS A 30 -2.64 24.13 -5.23
C LYS A 30 -3.82 24.98 -4.75
N HIS A 31 -3.83 25.37 -3.48
CA HIS A 31 -4.86 26.19 -2.85
C HIS A 31 -6.26 25.58 -2.84
N HIS A 32 -6.38 24.25 -2.89
CA HIS A 32 -7.64 23.56 -2.68
C HIS A 32 -7.89 23.34 -1.17
N GLN A 33 -9.16 23.41 -0.75
CA GLN A 33 -9.56 23.02 0.61
C GLN A 33 -9.68 21.51 0.67
N VAL A 34 -8.74 20.85 1.34
CA VAL A 34 -8.68 19.39 1.40
C VAL A 34 -9.03 18.88 2.79
N THR A 35 -9.96 17.93 2.84
CA THR A 35 -10.27 17.17 4.05
C THR A 35 -10.12 15.68 3.76
N VAL A 36 -9.33 14.98 4.57
CA VAL A 36 -9.24 13.52 4.55
C VAL A 36 -10.16 12.95 5.60
N PHE A 37 -11.03 12.02 5.22
CA PHE A 37 -11.88 11.25 6.10
C PHE A 37 -11.33 9.85 6.23
N ALA A 38 -11.08 9.39 7.44
CA ALA A 38 -10.55 8.06 7.72
C ALA A 38 -11.33 7.38 8.86
N LEU A 39 -11.42 6.04 8.85
CA LEU A 39 -11.97 5.31 10.00
C LEU A 39 -10.99 5.31 11.17
N GLU A 40 -9.69 5.31 10.88
CA GLU A 40 -8.63 5.35 11.89
C GLU A 40 -7.43 6.13 11.36
N SER A 41 -6.79 6.87 12.24
CA SER A 41 -5.54 7.58 11.94
C SER A 41 -4.62 7.62 13.15
N THR A 42 -3.33 7.54 12.91
CA THR A 42 -2.23 7.86 13.83
C THR A 42 -1.29 8.78 13.08
N PRO A 43 -0.63 9.65 13.63
CA PRO A 43 -0.80 10.96 14.13
C PRO A 43 -1.40 11.95 13.10
N ARG A 44 -1.59 13.21 13.48
CA ARG A 44 -2.23 14.23 12.64
C ARG A 44 -1.26 14.74 11.57
N PRO A 45 -1.54 14.55 10.28
CA PRO A 45 -0.74 15.12 9.21
C PRO A 45 -0.87 16.65 9.21
N LYS A 46 0.22 17.34 8.82
CA LYS A 46 0.21 18.79 8.61
C LYS A 46 -0.18 19.11 7.15
N GLY A 47 -0.95 20.19 6.94
CA GLY A 47 -1.22 20.76 5.62
C GLY A 47 -2.58 20.44 5.01
N PHE A 48 -3.43 19.65 5.69
CA PHE A 48 -4.84 19.43 5.31
C PHE A 48 -5.69 19.09 6.54
N LYS A 49 -7.01 19.16 6.42
CA LYS A 49 -7.92 18.75 7.51
C LYS A 49 -8.08 17.24 7.55
N LEU A 50 -8.22 16.69 8.77
CA LEU A 50 -8.47 15.27 9.00
C LEU A 50 -9.72 15.10 9.85
N ASP A 51 -10.65 14.28 9.40
CA ASP A 51 -11.86 13.86 10.12
C ASP A 51 -11.79 12.34 10.35
N VAL A 52 -11.72 11.92 11.62
CA VAL A 52 -11.64 10.50 12.01
C VAL A 52 -13.01 10.02 12.45
N LEU A 53 -13.58 9.10 11.67
CA LEU A 53 -14.94 8.59 11.87
C LEU A 53 -15.03 7.50 12.95
N GLY A 54 -13.92 6.87 13.29
CA GLY A 54 -13.83 5.80 14.28
C GLY A 54 -14.22 4.43 13.76
N MET A 55 -13.55 3.39 14.30
CA MET A 55 -13.87 1.97 14.10
C MET A 55 -13.48 1.16 15.34
N PRO A 56 -13.92 -0.10 15.49
CA PRO A 56 -13.54 -0.96 16.62
C PRO A 56 -12.02 -1.09 16.78
N LYS A 57 -11.54 -1.24 18.03
CA LYS A 57 -10.09 -1.36 18.31
C LYS A 57 -9.53 -2.78 18.09
N SER A 58 -10.33 -3.82 18.32
CA SER A 58 -9.90 -5.21 18.13
C SER A 58 -9.67 -5.53 16.64
N LEU A 59 -8.56 -6.18 16.32
CA LEU A 59 -8.21 -6.52 14.92
C LEU A 59 -9.27 -7.39 14.24
N LEU A 60 -9.85 -8.37 14.95
CA LEU A 60 -10.90 -9.23 14.43
C LEU A 60 -12.18 -8.42 14.14
N LEU A 61 -12.59 -7.59 15.11
CA LEU A 61 -13.76 -6.71 14.92
C LEU A 61 -13.53 -5.68 13.82
N GLN A 62 -12.32 -5.15 13.65
CA GLN A 62 -11.98 -4.25 12.52
C GLN A 62 -12.17 -4.94 11.17
N ARG A 63 -11.75 -6.20 11.03
CA ARG A 63 -11.93 -6.94 9.78
C ARG A 63 -13.41 -7.14 9.47
N LEU A 64 -14.19 -7.60 10.44
CA LEU A 64 -15.63 -7.80 10.30
C LEU A 64 -16.36 -6.49 10.04
N TYR A 65 -16.02 -5.44 10.80
CA TYR A 65 -16.60 -4.11 10.64
C TYR A 65 -16.34 -3.53 9.24
N ARG A 66 -15.11 -3.64 8.73
CA ARG A 66 -14.81 -3.19 7.36
C ARG A 66 -15.59 -3.98 6.32
N LEU A 67 -15.73 -5.30 6.46
CA LEU A 67 -16.51 -6.13 5.54
C LEU A 67 -17.97 -5.71 5.51
N LEU A 68 -18.57 -5.46 6.68
CA LEU A 68 -20.00 -5.17 6.88
C LEU A 68 -20.29 -3.68 7.08
N PHE A 69 -19.36 -2.79 6.74
CA PHE A 69 -19.50 -1.35 6.97
C PHE A 69 -20.77 -0.75 6.37
N PHE A 70 -21.27 -1.32 5.28
CA PHE A 70 -22.51 -0.90 4.63
C PHE A 70 -23.75 -1.02 5.53
N LEU A 71 -23.68 -1.77 6.65
CA LEU A 71 -24.73 -1.85 7.66
C LEU A 71 -24.69 -0.70 8.67
N ASP A 72 -23.58 0.04 8.77
CA ASP A 72 -23.49 1.22 9.64
C ASP A 72 -24.09 2.46 8.92
N PHE A 73 -25.39 2.39 8.63
CA PHE A 73 -26.12 3.45 7.92
C PHE A 73 -26.02 4.81 8.61
N LYS A 74 -26.00 4.82 9.96
CA LYS A 74 -25.89 6.07 10.73
C LYS A 74 -24.56 6.77 10.44
N LYS A 75 -23.45 6.03 10.50
CA LYS A 75 -22.13 6.59 10.21
C LYS A 75 -22.00 7.00 8.75
N ILE A 76 -22.46 6.17 7.81
CA ILE A 76 -22.44 6.48 6.37
C ILE A 76 -23.22 7.77 6.10
N LYS A 77 -24.45 7.88 6.63
CA LYS A 77 -25.30 9.06 6.46
C LYS A 77 -24.63 10.31 7.05
N ASN A 78 -24.19 10.26 8.31
CA ASN A 78 -23.56 11.40 8.98
C ASN A 78 -22.25 11.83 8.27
N ALA A 79 -21.44 10.88 7.81
CA ALA A 79 -20.24 11.20 7.04
C ALA A 79 -20.56 11.80 5.67
N ALA A 80 -21.58 11.27 4.98
CA ALA A 80 -22.00 11.80 3.69
C ALA A 80 -22.64 13.20 3.80
N GLU A 81 -23.35 13.51 4.88
CA GLU A 81 -23.87 14.86 5.17
C GLU A 81 -22.72 15.88 5.25
N LYS A 82 -21.60 15.52 5.87
CA LYS A 82 -20.41 16.39 5.90
C LYS A 82 -19.80 16.64 4.51
N LEU A 83 -20.13 15.79 3.53
CA LEU A 83 -19.63 15.94 2.14
C LEU A 83 -20.54 16.85 1.29
N GLN A 84 -21.67 17.30 1.81
CA GLN A 84 -22.49 18.30 1.14
C GLN A 84 -21.69 19.60 0.93
N GLY A 85 -21.69 20.11 -0.29
CA GLY A 85 -20.91 21.29 -0.67
C GLY A 85 -19.42 21.04 -0.96
N TYR A 86 -19.00 19.77 -1.04
CA TYR A 86 -17.72 19.43 -1.66
C TYR A 86 -17.89 19.32 -3.19
N ASP A 87 -16.88 19.81 -3.92
CA ASP A 87 -16.86 19.74 -5.39
C ASP A 87 -16.56 18.32 -5.88
N VAL A 88 -15.71 17.60 -5.14
CA VAL A 88 -15.31 16.23 -5.50
C VAL A 88 -14.99 15.39 -4.26
N VAL A 89 -15.41 14.14 -4.30
CA VAL A 89 -15.09 13.09 -3.32
C VAL A 89 -14.26 12.03 -4.01
N ILE A 90 -13.03 11.82 -3.52
CA ILE A 90 -12.10 10.80 -4.02
C ILE A 90 -12.04 9.67 -3.00
N SER A 91 -12.51 8.49 -3.35
CA SER A 91 -12.45 7.32 -2.47
C SER A 91 -11.34 6.37 -2.89
N HIS A 92 -10.42 6.10 -1.96
CA HIS A 92 -9.20 5.30 -2.22
C HIS A 92 -9.40 3.80 -1.97
N PHE A 93 -10.39 3.40 -1.22
CA PHE A 93 -10.57 1.98 -0.92
C PHE A 93 -11.90 1.68 -0.22
N TYR A 94 -12.35 0.43 -0.35
CA TYR A 94 -13.43 -0.12 0.49
C TYR A 94 -12.98 -0.12 1.98
N PRO A 95 -13.85 0.20 2.93
CA PRO A 95 -15.30 0.37 2.81
C PRO A 95 -15.76 1.83 2.59
N MET A 96 -14.85 2.78 2.47
CA MET A 96 -15.14 4.21 2.39
C MET A 96 -15.97 4.57 1.13
N ASN A 97 -15.91 3.70 0.11
CA ASN A 97 -16.72 3.83 -1.10
C ASN A 97 -18.23 3.95 -0.83
N TRP A 98 -18.74 3.34 0.25
CA TRP A 98 -20.15 3.46 0.63
C TRP A 98 -20.55 4.88 1.04
N ILE A 99 -19.64 5.62 1.67
CA ILE A 99 -19.85 7.03 2.00
C ILE A 99 -19.92 7.86 0.71
N ALA A 100 -18.97 7.64 -0.22
CA ALA A 100 -18.96 8.33 -1.51
C ALA A 100 -20.20 7.99 -2.36
N TYR A 101 -20.60 6.70 -2.41
CA TYR A 101 -21.82 6.25 -3.08
C TYR A 101 -23.07 6.94 -2.54
N TYR A 102 -23.23 6.98 -1.21
CA TYR A 102 -24.38 7.61 -0.57
C TYR A 102 -24.39 9.12 -0.79
N ALA A 103 -23.25 9.79 -0.66
CA ALA A 103 -23.08 11.22 -0.92
C ALA A 103 -23.42 11.57 -2.38
N LYS A 104 -22.95 10.77 -3.35
CA LYS A 104 -23.31 10.91 -4.76
C LYS A 104 -24.82 10.78 -4.98
N LYS A 105 -25.44 9.74 -4.40
CA LYS A 105 -26.88 9.47 -4.56
C LYS A 105 -27.74 10.58 -3.96
N LYS A 106 -27.36 11.13 -2.80
CA LYS A 106 -28.19 12.07 -2.06
C LYS A 106 -27.91 13.54 -2.38
N TYR A 107 -26.64 13.90 -2.58
CA TYR A 107 -26.18 15.28 -2.74
C TYR A 107 -25.57 15.59 -4.11
N ASN A 108 -25.54 14.60 -4.99
CA ASN A 108 -24.98 14.68 -6.35
C ASN A 108 -23.53 15.20 -6.40
N VAL A 109 -22.72 14.99 -5.35
CA VAL A 109 -21.29 15.32 -5.35
C VAL A 109 -20.57 14.45 -6.37
N LYS A 110 -19.52 14.98 -7.01
CA LYS A 110 -18.73 14.23 -7.98
C LYS A 110 -17.94 13.12 -7.27
N TYR A 111 -18.21 11.85 -7.62
CA TYR A 111 -17.58 10.67 -7.03
C TYR A 111 -16.48 10.11 -7.93
N VAL A 112 -15.22 10.15 -7.46
CA VAL A 112 -14.05 9.57 -8.10
C VAL A 112 -13.58 8.36 -7.31
N TYR A 113 -13.45 7.21 -7.96
CA TYR A 113 -12.86 6.01 -7.36
C TYR A 113 -11.37 5.91 -7.71
N TYR A 114 -10.52 5.78 -6.70
CA TYR A 114 -9.08 5.59 -6.88
C TYR A 114 -8.71 4.15 -6.55
N ASN A 115 -8.47 3.35 -7.61
CA ASN A 115 -8.28 1.91 -7.52
C ASN A 115 -6.84 1.55 -7.18
N HIS A 116 -6.65 0.98 -5.98
CA HIS A 116 -5.38 0.43 -5.49
C HIS A 116 -5.28 -1.09 -5.63
N GLY A 117 -6.31 -1.73 -6.12
CA GLY A 117 -6.42 -3.16 -6.27
C GLY A 117 -7.58 -3.76 -5.48
N ILE A 118 -8.28 -4.67 -6.11
CA ILE A 118 -9.33 -5.48 -5.52
C ILE A 118 -8.77 -6.90 -5.45
N GLY A 119 -8.89 -7.54 -4.34
CA GLY A 119 -8.70 -8.92 -3.98
C GLY A 119 -7.88 -9.86 -4.88
N TYR A 120 -6.90 -10.43 -4.29
CA TYR A 120 -6.08 -11.54 -4.78
C TYR A 120 -6.44 -12.83 -4.01
N ASN A 121 -7.73 -13.19 -4.04
CA ASN A 121 -8.28 -14.33 -3.28
C ASN A 121 -7.59 -15.66 -3.60
N TYR A 122 -7.09 -15.84 -4.82
CA TYR A 122 -6.41 -17.05 -5.28
C TYR A 122 -5.03 -17.29 -4.63
N LEU A 123 -4.48 -16.30 -3.92
CA LEU A 123 -3.19 -16.43 -3.22
C LEU A 123 -3.34 -16.92 -1.77
N PHE A 124 -4.57 -17.15 -1.31
CA PHE A 124 -4.82 -17.70 0.03
C PHE A 124 -5.19 -19.17 -0.05
N SER A 125 -4.54 -19.97 0.76
CA SER A 125 -4.87 -21.40 0.93
C SER A 125 -6.02 -21.64 1.91
N ASN A 126 -6.29 -20.68 2.81
CA ASN A 126 -7.34 -20.80 3.81
C ASN A 126 -8.69 -20.40 3.21
N ILE A 127 -9.66 -21.31 3.25
CA ILE A 127 -11.00 -21.13 2.69
C ILE A 127 -11.74 -19.93 3.30
N PHE A 128 -11.56 -19.65 4.59
CA PHE A 128 -12.18 -18.52 5.26
C PHE A 128 -11.61 -17.18 4.73
N GLU A 129 -10.30 -17.11 4.46
CA GLU A 129 -9.68 -15.93 3.84
C GLU A 129 -10.18 -15.74 2.40
N VAL A 130 -10.28 -16.83 1.64
CA VAL A 130 -10.82 -16.79 0.27
C VAL A 130 -12.26 -16.28 0.27
N LEU A 131 -13.10 -16.80 1.16
CA LEU A 131 -14.50 -16.36 1.29
C LEU A 131 -14.59 -14.88 1.70
N TYR A 132 -13.81 -14.50 2.73
CA TYR A 132 -13.72 -13.09 3.15
C TYR A 132 -13.36 -12.16 1.99
N MET A 133 -12.34 -12.51 1.20
CA MET A 133 -11.91 -11.70 0.07
C MET A 133 -12.93 -11.66 -1.08
N LYS A 134 -13.65 -12.75 -1.32
CA LYS A 134 -14.74 -12.77 -2.31
C LYS A 134 -15.90 -11.86 -1.88
N LEU A 135 -16.32 -11.92 -0.62
CA LEU A 135 -17.36 -11.04 -0.07
C LEU A 135 -16.89 -9.57 -0.09
N PHE A 136 -15.66 -9.33 0.27
CA PHE A 136 -15.05 -7.99 0.21
C PHE A 136 -15.09 -7.42 -1.21
N ALA A 137 -14.68 -8.20 -2.22
CA ALA A 137 -14.73 -7.80 -3.63
C ALA A 137 -16.17 -7.55 -4.10
N PHE A 138 -17.11 -8.40 -3.69
CA PHE A 138 -18.54 -8.26 -4.02
C PHE A 138 -19.12 -6.96 -3.46
N PHE A 139 -18.95 -6.68 -2.16
CA PHE A 139 -19.45 -5.45 -1.55
C PHE A 139 -18.72 -4.21 -2.05
N ASN A 140 -17.42 -4.32 -2.36
CA ASN A 140 -16.71 -3.25 -3.04
C ASN A 140 -17.33 -2.93 -4.40
N LYS A 141 -17.59 -3.94 -5.24
CA LYS A 141 -18.24 -3.75 -6.55
C LYS A 141 -19.61 -3.06 -6.43
N LEU A 142 -20.42 -3.43 -5.43
CA LEU A 142 -21.71 -2.79 -5.20
C LEU A 142 -21.57 -1.30 -4.85
N SER A 143 -20.56 -0.94 -4.07
CA SER A 143 -20.28 0.45 -3.66
C SER A 143 -19.75 1.34 -4.78
N LEU A 144 -19.35 0.75 -5.92
CA LEU A 144 -18.86 1.47 -7.10
C LEU A 144 -19.96 1.84 -8.10
N LYS A 145 -21.23 1.56 -7.80
CA LYS A 145 -22.33 2.07 -8.59
C LYS A 145 -22.34 3.61 -8.52
N ASN A 146 -22.65 4.25 -9.64
CA ASN A 146 -22.72 5.71 -9.80
C ASN A 146 -21.37 6.45 -9.64
N VAL A 147 -20.24 5.77 -9.83
CA VAL A 147 -18.91 6.41 -9.94
C VAL A 147 -18.90 7.29 -11.21
N ASP A 148 -18.54 8.57 -11.06
CA ASP A 148 -18.44 9.49 -12.21
C ASP A 148 -17.15 9.27 -13.00
N SER A 149 -16.08 8.86 -12.32
CA SER A 149 -14.81 8.51 -12.95
C SER A 149 -13.96 7.63 -12.04
N ALA A 150 -13.13 6.78 -12.66
CA ALA A 150 -12.20 5.94 -11.93
C ALA A 150 -10.76 6.20 -12.39
N VAL A 151 -9.83 6.05 -11.45
CA VAL A 151 -8.38 6.12 -11.66
C VAL A 151 -7.77 4.81 -11.19
N SER A 152 -6.89 4.22 -11.99
CA SER A 152 -6.10 3.04 -11.62
C SER A 152 -4.62 3.38 -11.52
N ILE A 153 -3.93 2.80 -10.53
CA ILE A 153 -2.53 3.12 -10.21
C ILE A 153 -1.50 2.45 -11.14
N SER A 154 -1.96 1.59 -12.06
CA SER A 154 -1.15 0.93 -13.08
C SER A 154 -2.05 0.43 -14.22
N LYS A 155 -1.49 0.10 -15.37
CA LYS A 155 -2.21 -0.54 -16.49
C LYS A 155 -2.73 -1.93 -16.09
N PHE A 156 -1.95 -2.66 -15.29
CA PHE A 156 -2.39 -3.92 -14.70
C PHE A 156 -3.67 -3.72 -13.88
N MET A 157 -3.68 -2.74 -12.97
CA MET A 157 -4.87 -2.46 -12.15
C MET A 157 -6.06 -1.93 -12.95
N GLN A 158 -5.81 -1.24 -14.06
CA GLN A 158 -6.86 -0.83 -14.99
C GLN A 158 -7.56 -2.04 -15.62
N LYS A 159 -6.76 -3.02 -16.10
CA LYS A 159 -7.30 -4.27 -16.68
C LYS A 159 -8.10 -5.08 -15.65
N GLU A 160 -7.56 -5.22 -14.43
CA GLU A 160 -8.26 -5.93 -13.35
C GLU A 160 -9.57 -5.24 -12.95
N LEU A 161 -9.59 -3.92 -12.81
CA LEU A 161 -10.81 -3.18 -12.50
C LEU A 161 -11.90 -3.39 -13.57
N LYS A 162 -11.51 -3.25 -14.85
CA LYS A 162 -12.43 -3.47 -15.99
C LYS A 162 -12.99 -4.90 -16.00
N LYS A 163 -12.12 -5.91 -15.76
CA LYS A 163 -12.51 -7.32 -15.69
C LYS A 163 -13.53 -7.59 -14.58
N GLU A 164 -13.29 -7.04 -13.37
CA GLU A 164 -14.11 -7.33 -12.19
C GLU A 164 -15.39 -6.51 -12.11
N THR A 165 -15.37 -5.26 -12.56
CA THR A 165 -16.47 -4.31 -12.35
C THR A 165 -17.07 -3.76 -13.62
N ARG A 166 -16.41 -3.92 -14.77
CA ARG A 166 -16.70 -3.29 -16.07
C ARG A 166 -16.52 -1.77 -16.07
N LEU A 167 -15.94 -1.18 -15.03
CA LEU A 167 -15.60 0.23 -14.98
C LEU A 167 -14.36 0.53 -15.81
N GLU A 168 -14.44 1.54 -16.65
CA GLU A 168 -13.27 2.13 -17.31
C GLU A 168 -12.56 3.08 -16.35
N SER A 169 -11.24 3.12 -16.41
CA SER A 169 -10.45 4.03 -15.59
C SER A 169 -9.29 4.65 -16.37
N LYS A 170 -8.83 5.81 -15.90
CA LYS A 170 -7.60 6.42 -16.39
C LYS A 170 -6.42 5.92 -15.56
N VAL A 171 -5.28 5.65 -16.20
CA VAL A 171 -4.07 5.24 -15.48
C VAL A 171 -3.35 6.50 -14.96
N VAL A 172 -3.15 6.54 -13.66
CA VAL A 172 -2.32 7.56 -12.99
C VAL A 172 -1.39 6.83 -12.03
N TYR A 173 -0.14 6.70 -12.41
CA TYR A 173 0.87 6.03 -11.59
C TYR A 173 1.08 6.74 -10.25
N ASN A 174 1.31 5.95 -9.20
CA ASN A 174 1.62 6.51 -7.90
C ASN A 174 2.92 7.31 -7.94
N LYS A 175 2.90 8.45 -7.27
CA LYS A 175 4.08 9.32 -7.16
C LYS A 175 4.96 8.89 -5.99
N ILE A 176 6.26 9.08 -6.18
CA ILE A 176 7.27 8.92 -5.13
C ILE A 176 7.65 10.31 -4.60
N ASP A 177 7.80 10.42 -3.30
CA ASP A 177 8.32 11.66 -2.67
C ASP A 177 9.82 11.82 -3.00
N LYS A 178 10.12 12.49 -4.12
CA LYS A 178 11.50 12.72 -4.60
C LYS A 178 12.33 13.62 -3.68
N LYS A 179 11.72 14.30 -2.70
CA LYS A 179 12.46 15.03 -1.67
C LYS A 179 13.06 14.08 -0.64
N ARG A 180 12.35 13.00 -0.34
CA ARG A 180 12.75 11.97 0.61
C ARG A 180 13.59 10.86 -0.05
N PHE A 181 13.12 10.34 -1.18
CA PHE A 181 13.76 9.24 -1.89
C PHE A 181 14.51 9.81 -3.10
N LYS A 182 15.83 9.90 -2.99
CA LYS A 182 16.70 10.46 -4.03
C LYS A 182 18.07 9.80 -4.02
N LYS A 183 18.79 9.89 -5.12
CA LYS A 183 20.20 9.50 -5.19
C LYS A 183 21.07 10.36 -4.25
N GLY A 184 22.20 9.83 -3.82
CA GLY A 184 23.18 10.55 -3.01
C GLY A 184 22.91 10.59 -1.51
N ILE A 185 21.89 9.85 -1.02
CA ILE A 185 21.69 9.66 0.44
C ILE A 185 22.80 8.73 0.95
N ASP A 186 23.45 9.11 2.05
CA ASP A 186 24.47 8.29 2.70
C ASP A 186 23.83 7.18 3.55
N GLY A 187 24.07 5.92 3.19
CA GLY A 187 23.64 4.72 3.90
C GLY A 187 24.64 4.16 4.91
N THR A 188 25.82 4.76 5.06
CA THR A 188 26.93 4.22 5.85
C THR A 188 26.57 3.99 7.31
N LYS A 189 25.81 4.91 7.92
CA LYS A 189 25.35 4.75 9.31
C LYS A 189 24.43 3.53 9.48
N ILE A 190 23.61 3.22 8.48
CA ILE A 190 22.73 2.04 8.52
C ILE A 190 23.55 0.76 8.34
N ARG A 191 24.52 0.73 7.43
CA ARG A 191 25.43 -0.42 7.29
C ARG A 191 26.14 -0.71 8.61
N LYS A 192 26.71 0.31 9.26
CA LYS A 192 27.33 0.20 10.60
C LYS A 192 26.35 -0.35 11.65
N LYS A 193 25.14 0.22 11.73
CA LYS A 193 24.08 -0.20 12.68
C LYS A 193 23.65 -1.67 12.48
N LEU A 194 23.75 -2.17 11.25
CA LEU A 194 23.41 -3.55 10.88
C LEU A 194 24.62 -4.50 10.95
N GLY A 195 25.84 -4.03 11.25
CA GLY A 195 27.06 -4.83 11.26
C GLY A 195 27.49 -5.30 9.87
N ILE A 196 27.13 -4.57 8.80
CA ILE A 196 27.47 -4.92 7.42
C ILE A 196 28.90 -4.41 7.12
N LYS A 197 29.80 -5.33 6.81
CA LYS A 197 31.20 -5.03 6.47
C LYS A 197 31.29 -4.41 5.07
N ASN A 198 32.44 -3.77 4.79
CA ASN A 198 32.63 -3.10 3.49
C ASN A 198 32.68 -4.08 2.30
N ASN A 199 33.17 -5.31 2.53
CA ASN A 199 33.21 -6.38 1.53
C ASN A 199 31.91 -7.19 1.43
N GLU A 200 30.91 -6.94 2.27
CA GLU A 200 29.61 -7.62 2.21
C GLU A 200 28.63 -6.88 1.30
N LYS A 201 27.81 -7.63 0.57
CA LYS A 201 26.68 -7.12 -0.22
C LYS A 201 25.42 -7.16 0.62
N LEU A 202 24.58 -6.12 0.51
CA LEU A 202 23.31 -6.03 1.21
C LEU A 202 22.15 -6.02 0.23
N LEU A 203 21.37 -7.08 0.21
CA LEU A 203 20.07 -7.14 -0.46
C LEU A 203 18.98 -6.60 0.46
N LEU A 204 18.00 -5.92 -0.08
CA LEU A 204 16.91 -5.31 0.69
C LEU A 204 15.54 -5.72 0.12
N PHE A 205 14.66 -6.18 1.01
CA PHE A 205 13.22 -6.28 0.78
C PHE A 205 12.48 -5.35 1.74
N VAL A 206 11.47 -4.63 1.25
CA VAL A 206 10.57 -3.80 2.06
C VAL A 206 9.12 -4.13 1.71
N GLY A 207 8.33 -4.55 2.69
CA GLY A 207 6.91 -4.87 2.47
C GLY A 207 6.31 -5.65 3.62
N ARG A 208 4.97 -5.73 3.68
CA ARG A 208 4.28 -6.56 4.69
C ARG A 208 4.69 -8.02 4.53
N LEU A 209 4.89 -8.70 5.66
CA LEU A 209 5.20 -10.12 5.65
C LEU A 209 3.89 -10.92 5.55
N SER A 210 3.46 -11.16 4.32
CA SER A 210 2.20 -11.84 3.97
C SER A 210 2.41 -12.78 2.79
N PRO A 211 1.59 -13.83 2.62
CA PRO A 211 1.80 -14.87 1.60
C PRO A 211 2.00 -14.34 0.19
N HIS A 212 1.24 -13.34 -0.24
CA HIS A 212 1.34 -12.78 -1.59
C HIS A 212 2.66 -12.02 -1.86
N LYS A 213 3.37 -11.60 -0.81
CA LYS A 213 4.72 -11.04 -0.93
C LYS A 213 5.80 -12.10 -1.13
N ASN A 214 5.44 -13.36 -0.94
CA ASN A 214 6.23 -14.54 -1.30
C ASN A 214 7.66 -14.53 -0.74
N VAL A 215 7.82 -14.00 0.49
CA VAL A 215 9.12 -13.85 1.13
C VAL A 215 9.80 -15.21 1.36
N HIS A 216 9.03 -16.29 1.52
CA HIS A 216 9.57 -17.63 1.65
C HIS A 216 10.30 -18.11 0.37
N THR A 217 9.83 -17.74 -0.81
CA THR A 217 10.56 -17.98 -2.07
C THR A 217 11.79 -17.07 -2.18
N LEU A 218 11.69 -15.82 -1.73
CA LEU A 218 12.83 -14.92 -1.68
C LEU A 218 13.96 -15.49 -0.79
N LEU A 219 13.61 -16.10 0.36
CA LEU A 219 14.60 -16.75 1.22
C LEU A 219 15.28 -17.92 0.51
N ARG A 220 14.53 -18.81 -0.15
CA ARG A 220 15.10 -19.92 -0.94
C ARG A 220 16.05 -19.43 -2.05
N ILE A 221 15.65 -18.35 -2.76
CA ILE A 221 16.51 -17.73 -3.76
C ILE A 221 17.77 -17.15 -3.11
N PHE A 222 17.62 -16.54 -1.93
CA PHE A 222 18.74 -16.00 -1.18
C PHE A 222 19.73 -17.09 -0.74
N ASP A 223 19.27 -18.26 -0.32
CA ASP A 223 20.13 -19.40 0.03
C ASP A 223 21.03 -19.78 -1.17
N LEU A 224 20.43 -19.91 -2.36
CA LEU A 224 21.20 -20.21 -3.59
C LEU A 224 22.20 -19.09 -3.97
N VAL A 225 21.83 -17.84 -3.70
CA VAL A 225 22.75 -16.70 -3.91
C VAL A 225 23.89 -16.75 -2.90
N ASN A 226 23.60 -17.05 -1.63
CA ASN A 226 24.56 -17.06 -0.56
C ASN A 226 25.58 -18.22 -0.68
N GLU A 227 25.17 -19.36 -1.25
CA GLU A 227 26.10 -20.44 -1.62
C GLU A 227 27.18 -19.97 -2.61
N LYS A 228 26.82 -19.15 -3.58
CA LYS A 228 27.74 -18.64 -4.60
C LYS A 228 28.48 -17.37 -4.17
N LEU A 229 27.84 -16.55 -3.33
CA LEU A 229 28.32 -15.25 -2.84
C LEU A 229 28.19 -15.17 -1.32
N PRO A 230 29.05 -15.85 -0.54
CA PRO A 230 28.90 -16.02 0.91
C PRO A 230 28.98 -14.71 1.70
N ASN A 231 29.54 -13.64 1.11
CA ASN A 231 29.55 -12.31 1.72
C ASN A 231 28.31 -11.48 1.39
N THR A 232 27.15 -12.13 1.30
CA THR A 232 25.88 -11.45 1.04
C THR A 232 24.96 -11.54 2.26
N LYS A 233 24.28 -10.44 2.57
CA LYS A 233 23.25 -10.34 3.61
C LYS A 233 21.92 -9.95 3.00
N LEU A 234 20.83 -10.45 3.57
CA LEU A 234 19.47 -10.07 3.20
C LEU A 234 18.78 -9.34 4.35
N LEU A 235 18.43 -8.08 4.14
CA LEU A 235 17.63 -7.31 5.08
C LEU A 235 16.16 -7.33 4.65
N ILE A 236 15.29 -7.81 5.54
CA ILE A 236 13.85 -7.87 5.36
C ILE A 236 13.20 -6.87 6.31
N ILE A 237 12.59 -5.81 5.76
CA ILE A 237 11.87 -4.80 6.53
C ILE A 237 10.38 -4.97 6.30
N GLY A 238 9.61 -5.27 7.37
CA GLY A 238 8.17 -5.32 7.23
C GLY A 238 7.41 -5.93 8.40
N LYS A 239 6.20 -5.39 8.62
CA LYS A 239 5.31 -5.85 9.68
C LYS A 239 4.76 -7.24 9.36
N PRO A 240 4.84 -8.20 10.30
CA PRO A 240 4.14 -9.47 10.19
C PRO A 240 2.62 -9.25 10.20
N THR A 241 1.93 -9.82 9.21
CA THR A 241 0.45 -9.78 9.14
C THR A 241 -0.21 -11.13 9.41
N PHE A 242 0.58 -12.20 9.32
CA PHE A 242 0.18 -13.58 9.58
C PHE A 242 1.21 -14.25 10.51
N PRO A 243 0.90 -14.47 11.80
CA PRO A 243 1.87 -14.99 12.77
C PRO A 243 2.53 -16.32 12.36
N ASN A 244 1.74 -17.29 11.87
CA ASN A 244 2.24 -18.58 11.43
C ASN A 244 3.17 -18.47 10.21
N TYR A 245 2.85 -17.54 9.28
CA TYR A 245 3.72 -17.28 8.13
C TYR A 245 5.04 -16.65 8.57
N TYR A 246 5.00 -15.70 9.52
CA TYR A 246 6.21 -15.10 10.07
C TYR A 246 7.10 -16.12 10.80
N LYS A 247 6.50 -17.00 11.62
CA LYS A 247 7.23 -18.11 12.26
C LYS A 247 7.91 -19.01 11.23
N LYS A 248 7.20 -19.34 10.13
CA LYS A 248 7.79 -20.10 9.03
C LYS A 248 9.00 -19.37 8.42
N LEU A 249 8.91 -18.06 8.14
CA LEU A 249 10.03 -17.29 7.59
C LEU A 249 11.24 -17.28 8.51
N LYS A 250 11.03 -17.15 9.83
CA LYS A 250 12.12 -17.20 10.81
C LYS A 250 12.82 -18.57 10.84
N ASN A 251 12.05 -19.65 10.77
CA ASN A 251 12.60 -21.01 10.76
C ASN A 251 13.39 -21.33 9.46
N MET A 252 13.09 -20.65 8.36
CA MET A 252 13.79 -20.80 7.08
C MET A 252 15.05 -19.93 6.98
N SER A 253 15.31 -19.07 7.95
CA SER A 253 16.36 -18.05 7.84
C SER A 253 17.60 -18.44 8.66
N ASP A 254 18.77 -18.15 8.10
CA ASP A 254 20.06 -18.27 8.78
C ASP A 254 20.55 -16.91 9.34
N LYS A 255 21.80 -16.86 9.82
CA LYS A 255 22.47 -15.67 10.37
C LYS A 255 22.71 -14.55 9.35
N ASN A 256 22.57 -14.82 8.05
CA ASN A 256 22.77 -13.86 6.99
C ASN A 256 21.49 -13.10 6.64
N VAL A 257 20.35 -13.49 7.24
CA VAL A 257 19.06 -12.84 7.08
C VAL A 257 18.72 -11.98 8.29
N ILE A 258 18.53 -10.68 8.08
CA ILE A 258 18.23 -9.71 9.12
C ILE A 258 16.77 -9.29 8.98
N PHE A 259 15.95 -9.48 10.03
CA PHE A 259 14.57 -9.02 10.07
C PHE A 259 14.43 -7.75 10.89
N LYS A 260 13.73 -6.76 10.32
CA LYS A 260 13.22 -5.59 11.03
C LYS A 260 11.72 -5.45 10.80
N GLU A 261 10.94 -5.67 11.84
CA GLU A 261 9.47 -5.56 11.75
C GLU A 261 9.01 -4.13 11.50
N PHE A 262 9.81 -3.17 11.97
CA PHE A 262 9.54 -1.75 11.87
C PHE A 262 10.81 -0.94 11.65
N VAL A 263 10.69 0.02 10.76
CA VAL A 263 11.66 1.11 10.54
C VAL A 263 10.89 2.41 10.51
N ASN A 264 11.40 3.43 11.21
CA ASN A 264 10.79 4.75 11.16
C ASN A 264 10.76 5.25 9.70
N ASP A 265 9.63 5.79 9.30
CA ASP A 265 9.42 6.24 7.92
C ASP A 265 10.46 7.28 7.47
N LYS A 266 10.95 8.12 8.41
CA LYS A 266 12.03 9.09 8.14
C LYS A 266 13.39 8.42 7.90
N GLU A 267 13.63 7.22 8.46
CA GLU A 267 14.88 6.48 8.29
C GLU A 267 14.89 5.61 7.03
N LEU A 268 13.72 5.27 6.49
CA LEU A 268 13.59 4.34 5.36
C LEU A 268 14.45 4.70 4.14
N PRO A 269 14.60 5.97 3.73
CA PRO A 269 15.49 6.34 2.63
C PRO A 269 16.97 5.94 2.86
N TYR A 270 17.43 5.97 4.10
CA TYR A 270 18.80 5.56 4.45
C TYR A 270 18.99 4.04 4.36
N TYR A 271 17.92 3.25 4.61
CA TYR A 271 17.95 1.80 4.39
C TYR A 271 18.02 1.47 2.90
N TYR A 272 17.28 2.18 2.04
CA TYR A 272 17.47 2.07 0.59
C TYR A 272 18.88 2.49 0.17
N ALA A 273 19.40 3.58 0.72
CA ALA A 273 20.76 4.03 0.41
C ALA A 273 21.83 3.00 0.83
N ALA A 274 21.62 2.30 1.94
CA ALA A 274 22.54 1.29 2.48
C ALA A 274 22.62 0.01 1.66
N CYS A 275 21.56 -0.37 0.94
CA CYS A 275 21.56 -1.61 0.16
C CYS A 275 22.31 -1.47 -1.17
N ASP A 276 22.81 -2.60 -1.68
CA ASP A 276 23.41 -2.72 -3.01
C ASP A 276 22.31 -3.01 -4.07
N LEU A 277 21.30 -3.80 -3.69
CA LEU A 277 20.24 -4.24 -4.58
C LEU A 277 18.91 -4.35 -3.80
N TYR A 278 17.81 -3.88 -4.39
CA TYR A 278 16.46 -4.15 -3.91
C TYR A 278 15.92 -5.41 -4.58
N VAL A 279 15.33 -6.31 -3.80
CA VAL A 279 14.83 -7.59 -4.29
C VAL A 279 13.39 -7.84 -3.83
N THR A 280 12.55 -8.42 -4.69
CA THR A 280 11.19 -8.82 -4.34
C THR A 280 10.74 -10.03 -5.17
N ALA A 281 10.11 -10.99 -4.50
CA ALA A 281 9.48 -12.15 -5.15
C ALA A 281 7.95 -12.08 -5.08
N SER A 282 7.38 -10.88 -4.91
CA SER A 282 5.92 -10.68 -4.79
C SER A 282 5.18 -11.29 -5.98
N LEU A 283 4.11 -12.03 -5.67
CA LEU A 283 3.23 -12.66 -6.69
C LEU A 283 2.10 -11.73 -7.14
N TRP A 284 1.84 -10.69 -6.36
CA TRP A 284 0.81 -9.71 -6.70
C TRP A 284 1.17 -8.32 -6.18
N GLU A 285 1.14 -7.34 -7.09
CA GLU A 285 1.38 -5.92 -6.80
C GLU A 285 0.49 -5.05 -7.67
N GLY A 286 -0.21 -4.12 -7.03
CA GLY A 286 -0.93 -3.07 -7.75
C GLY A 286 -0.01 -2.01 -8.35
N PHE A 287 1.11 -1.70 -7.65
CA PHE A 287 2.13 -0.74 -8.10
C PHE A 287 3.54 -1.05 -7.58
N ASN A 288 3.71 -1.59 -6.38
CA ASN A 288 4.99 -1.79 -5.70
C ASN A 288 5.79 -0.49 -5.44
N LEU A 289 5.24 0.37 -4.55
CA LEU A 289 5.91 1.59 -4.11
C LEU A 289 7.36 1.36 -3.63
N PRO A 290 7.69 0.33 -2.82
CA PRO A 290 9.05 0.06 -2.38
C PRO A 290 10.05 -0.12 -3.52
N ALA A 291 9.68 -0.79 -4.62
CA ALA A 291 10.52 -0.92 -5.79
C ALA A 291 10.79 0.44 -6.46
N ALA A 292 9.77 1.26 -6.60
CA ALA A 292 9.91 2.61 -7.15
C ALA A 292 10.72 3.55 -6.21
N GLU A 293 10.57 3.42 -4.89
CA GLU A 293 11.38 4.14 -3.89
C GLU A 293 12.85 3.74 -3.96
N ALA A 294 13.16 2.45 -4.12
CA ALA A 294 14.51 1.96 -4.31
C ALA A 294 15.16 2.56 -5.58
N GLN A 295 14.45 2.57 -6.71
CA GLN A 295 14.93 3.18 -7.94
C GLN A 295 15.15 4.69 -7.79
N ALA A 296 14.25 5.40 -7.08
CA ALA A 296 14.42 6.82 -6.78
C ALA A 296 15.68 7.09 -5.95
N CYS A 297 16.06 6.15 -5.06
CA CYS A 297 17.32 6.17 -4.32
C CYS A 297 18.54 5.70 -5.16
N GLY A 298 18.34 5.44 -6.46
CA GLY A 298 19.43 5.01 -7.38
C GLY A 298 19.80 3.53 -7.26
N LYS A 299 18.94 2.70 -6.67
CA LYS A 299 19.22 1.26 -6.52
C LYS A 299 18.62 0.47 -7.68
N ARG A 300 19.35 -0.55 -8.13
CA ARG A 300 18.81 -1.57 -9.05
C ARG A 300 17.74 -2.38 -8.33
N VAL A 301 16.77 -2.87 -9.09
CA VAL A 301 15.64 -3.66 -8.59
C VAL A 301 15.59 -4.98 -9.35
N VAL A 302 15.47 -6.09 -8.61
CA VAL A 302 15.14 -7.40 -9.18
C VAL A 302 13.76 -7.81 -8.64
N ALA A 303 12.86 -8.10 -9.55
CA ALA A 303 11.48 -8.48 -9.23
C ALA A 303 11.01 -9.58 -10.19
N PHE A 304 10.02 -10.37 -9.78
CA PHE A 304 9.32 -11.26 -10.71
C PHE A 304 8.57 -10.45 -11.77
N ASP A 305 8.56 -10.92 -13.00
CA ASP A 305 7.83 -10.31 -14.13
C ASP A 305 6.33 -10.64 -14.05
N VAL A 306 5.65 -10.03 -13.05
CA VAL A 306 4.22 -10.26 -12.79
C VAL A 306 3.50 -8.96 -12.45
N CYS A 307 2.22 -8.91 -12.74
CA CYS A 307 1.32 -7.81 -12.36
C CYS A 307 1.81 -6.45 -12.88
N SER A 308 2.03 -5.48 -11.97
CA SER A 308 2.52 -4.14 -12.33
C SER A 308 4.05 -4.02 -12.40
N HIS A 309 4.80 -5.06 -12.06
CA HIS A 309 6.27 -4.97 -12.05
C HIS A 309 6.87 -4.53 -13.39
N PRO A 310 6.43 -5.06 -14.57
CA PRO A 310 6.98 -4.64 -15.88
C PRO A 310 6.74 -3.17 -16.21
N GLU A 311 5.75 -2.54 -15.54
CA GLU A 311 5.46 -1.12 -15.74
C GLU A 311 6.40 -0.21 -14.92
N ILE A 312 7.02 -0.74 -13.86
CA ILE A 312 7.81 0.00 -12.89
C ILE A 312 9.28 -0.34 -13.00
N VAL A 313 9.60 -1.63 -13.16
CA VAL A 313 10.95 -2.14 -13.29
C VAL A 313 11.20 -2.44 -14.76
N LYS A 314 12.05 -1.63 -15.40
CA LYS A 314 12.45 -1.88 -16.79
C LYS A 314 13.62 -2.86 -16.81
N ASN A 315 13.60 -3.79 -17.76
CA ASN A 315 14.78 -4.58 -18.06
C ASN A 315 15.88 -3.62 -18.56
N GLY A 316 17.02 -3.66 -17.87
CA GLY A 316 18.18 -2.82 -18.14
C GLY A 316 19.02 -3.35 -19.29
#